data_120b3deefdf0a417b0479c555e0ecb8f
#
_entry.id   120b3deefdf0a417b0479c555e0ecb8f
#
_cell.length_a   1.000
_cell.length_b   1.000
_cell.length_c   1.000
_cell.angle_alpha   90.00
_cell.angle_beta   90.00
_cell.angle_gamma   90.00
#
_symmetry.space_group_name_H-M   'P 1'
#
loop_
_entity.id
_entity.type
_entity.pdbx_description
1 polymer ?
#
loop_
_entity_poly.entity_id
_entity_poly.type
_entity_poly.pdbx_seq_one_letter_code
_entity_poly.pdbx_strand_id
1 'polypeptide(L)'
;MRFNELMTGIRQDVAVKIFGENMDTLLAYANKVNSIVSSVQGATEPSVERVAGLPQIVINYNRAQIANYGLNIEDINHIVSTAFAGGGAGVVFENERKFDLVVRLDSTHRNNIDDVSHLYIPTANGTQIPLSQVASINMELGPAQISREDGKRRIVVGFNVKDRDVASVVKDIQTELVNKVKLPEGYYYTYGGTFENLQAASARLMIAVPVALALIFMLLYFTFTSVKQATLIFTA
;
A
#
# COMPACT_ATOMS: atom_id res chain seq x y z
N MET A 1 -18.18 5.41 9.14
CA MET A 1 -17.22 5.16 8.05
C MET A 1 -15.86 5.84 8.24
N ARG A 2 -15.75 7.15 8.45
CA ARG A 2 -14.45 7.83 8.66
C ARG A 2 -13.65 7.36 9.90
N PHE A 3 -14.30 6.87 10.94
CA PHE A 3 -13.63 6.39 12.14
C PHE A 3 -12.83 5.11 11.91
N ASN A 4 -13.38 4.17 11.12
CA ASN A 4 -12.68 2.93 10.77
C ASN A 4 -11.44 3.21 9.89
N GLU A 5 -11.54 4.15 8.94
CA GLU A 5 -10.44 4.57 8.08
C GLU A 5 -9.27 5.15 8.90
N LEU A 6 -9.57 5.92 9.95
CA LEU A 6 -8.56 6.50 10.84
C LEU A 6 -7.88 5.45 11.75
N MET A 7 -8.62 4.42 12.16
CA MET A 7 -8.12 3.39 13.07
C MET A 7 -7.39 2.26 12.35
N THR A 8 -7.86 1.86 11.17
CA THR A 8 -7.36 0.68 10.44
C THR A 8 -6.69 1.03 9.11
N GLY A 9 -6.81 2.28 8.65
CA GLY A 9 -6.35 2.72 7.32
C GLY A 9 -7.15 2.12 6.16
N ILE A 10 -8.28 1.45 6.44
CA ILE A 10 -9.09 0.70 5.48
C ILE A 10 -10.51 1.25 5.52
N ARG A 11 -11.09 1.53 4.34
CA ARG A 11 -12.46 2.08 4.20
C ARG A 11 -13.54 1.03 4.31
N GLN A 12 -13.23 -0.19 3.85
CA GLN A 12 -14.15 -1.32 3.80
C GLN A 12 -14.24 -2.04 5.14
N ASP A 13 -15.31 -2.84 5.31
CA ASP A 13 -15.55 -3.60 6.54
C ASP A 13 -14.47 -4.66 6.77
N VAL A 14 -14.02 -5.31 5.71
CA VAL A 14 -12.98 -6.35 5.74
C VAL A 14 -11.94 -6.08 4.69
N ALA A 15 -10.71 -6.43 5.00
CA ALA A 15 -9.60 -6.40 4.07
C ALA A 15 -8.76 -7.66 4.14
N VAL A 16 -8.42 -8.20 2.98
CA VAL A 16 -7.36 -9.20 2.82
C VAL A 16 -6.09 -8.46 2.43
N LYS A 17 -5.11 -8.46 3.31
CA LYS A 17 -3.79 -7.88 3.09
C LYS A 17 -2.86 -8.97 2.57
N ILE A 18 -2.23 -8.74 1.44
CA ILE A 18 -1.28 -9.67 0.80
C ILE A 18 0.10 -9.08 0.92
N PHE A 19 1.03 -9.80 1.53
CA PHE A 19 2.41 -9.37 1.74
C PHE A 19 3.36 -10.12 0.82
N GLY A 20 4.41 -9.42 0.34
CA GLY A 20 5.45 -10.01 -0.51
C GLY A 20 6.44 -8.95 -1.02
N GLU A 21 7.46 -9.39 -1.73
CA GLU A 21 8.55 -8.50 -2.16
C GLU A 21 8.30 -7.84 -3.53
N ASN A 22 7.74 -8.56 -4.49
CA ASN A 22 7.54 -8.08 -5.86
C ASN A 22 6.13 -7.53 -6.06
N MET A 23 6.01 -6.27 -6.53
CA MET A 23 4.74 -5.57 -6.69
C MET A 23 3.86 -6.18 -7.79
N ASP A 24 4.44 -6.63 -8.90
CA ASP A 24 3.69 -7.22 -10.01
C ASP A 24 3.09 -8.56 -9.59
N THR A 25 3.86 -9.36 -8.86
CA THR A 25 3.39 -10.61 -8.25
C THR A 25 2.28 -10.34 -7.25
N LEU A 26 2.45 -9.34 -6.35
CA LEU A 26 1.42 -8.93 -5.40
C LEU A 26 0.13 -8.52 -6.11
N LEU A 27 0.23 -7.71 -7.17
CA LEU A 27 -0.93 -7.26 -7.94
C LEU A 27 -1.65 -8.42 -8.64
N ALA A 28 -0.89 -9.37 -9.22
CA ALA A 28 -1.47 -10.57 -9.84
C ALA A 28 -2.25 -11.42 -8.83
N TYR A 29 -1.70 -11.62 -7.61
CA TYR A 29 -2.38 -12.33 -6.54
C TYR A 29 -3.55 -11.53 -5.96
N ALA A 30 -3.45 -10.20 -5.82
CA ALA A 30 -4.54 -9.36 -5.39
C ALA A 30 -5.76 -9.45 -6.34
N ASN A 31 -5.52 -9.47 -7.65
CA ASN A 31 -6.58 -9.67 -8.65
C ASN A 31 -7.22 -11.07 -8.53
N LYS A 32 -6.45 -12.13 -8.29
CA LYS A 32 -6.98 -13.47 -8.03
C LYS A 32 -7.82 -13.51 -6.77
N VAL A 33 -7.34 -12.92 -5.68
CA VAL A 33 -8.07 -12.80 -4.42
C VAL A 33 -9.36 -12.02 -4.62
N ASN A 34 -9.32 -10.90 -5.34
CA ASN A 34 -10.49 -10.08 -5.66
C ASN A 34 -11.56 -10.90 -6.42
N SER A 35 -11.15 -11.71 -7.39
CA SER A 35 -12.07 -12.59 -8.13
C SER A 35 -12.72 -13.64 -7.22
N ILE A 36 -11.97 -14.21 -6.27
CA ILE A 36 -12.50 -15.17 -5.30
C ILE A 36 -13.46 -14.48 -4.34
N VAL A 37 -13.09 -13.33 -3.78
CA VAL A 37 -13.96 -12.54 -2.90
C VAL A 37 -15.27 -12.19 -3.59
N SER A 38 -15.21 -11.81 -4.88
CA SER A 38 -16.42 -11.51 -5.69
C SER A 38 -17.36 -12.71 -5.86
N SER A 39 -16.87 -13.94 -5.73
CA SER A 39 -17.68 -15.15 -5.85
C SER A 39 -18.31 -15.61 -4.53
N VAL A 40 -17.90 -15.05 -3.40
CA VAL A 40 -18.42 -15.45 -2.07
C VAL A 40 -19.69 -14.68 -1.76
N GLN A 41 -20.74 -15.39 -1.41
CA GLN A 41 -22.03 -14.81 -1.04
C GLN A 41 -21.90 -13.96 0.24
N GLY A 42 -22.39 -12.73 0.18
CA GLY A 42 -22.32 -11.77 1.27
C GLY A 42 -21.15 -10.80 1.18
N ALA A 43 -20.14 -11.06 0.34
CA ALA A 43 -19.09 -10.09 0.02
C ALA A 43 -19.59 -9.14 -1.08
N THR A 44 -19.50 -7.84 -0.83
CA THR A 44 -19.96 -6.79 -1.76
C THR A 44 -18.87 -5.76 -1.99
N GLU A 45 -18.91 -5.13 -3.17
CA GLU A 45 -17.98 -4.06 -3.57
C GLU A 45 -16.49 -4.43 -3.38
N PRO A 46 -16.05 -5.62 -3.82
CA PRO A 46 -14.65 -5.99 -3.69
C PRO A 46 -13.79 -5.07 -4.56
N SER A 47 -12.71 -4.59 -4.01
CA SER A 47 -11.79 -3.67 -4.69
C SER A 47 -10.34 -3.92 -4.29
N VAL A 48 -9.46 -3.87 -5.29
CA VAL A 48 -8.02 -3.91 -5.09
C VAL A 48 -7.48 -2.50 -4.88
N GLU A 49 -6.58 -2.33 -3.93
CA GLU A 49 -5.87 -1.07 -3.72
C GLU A 49 -5.18 -0.63 -5.02
N ARG A 50 -5.35 0.63 -5.40
CA ARG A 50 -4.74 1.18 -6.61
C ARG A 50 -3.25 1.42 -6.41
N VAL A 51 -2.44 0.45 -6.79
CA VAL A 51 -0.98 0.50 -6.63
C VAL A 51 -0.25 0.68 -7.96
N ALA A 52 -0.91 0.52 -9.10
CA ALA A 52 -0.33 0.58 -10.43
C ALA A 52 -1.10 1.52 -11.37
N GLY A 53 -0.48 1.88 -12.48
CA GLY A 53 -1.14 2.60 -13.57
C GLY A 53 -0.80 4.09 -13.65
N LEU A 54 0.21 4.58 -12.93
CA LEU A 54 0.72 5.93 -13.16
C LEU A 54 1.72 5.89 -14.32
N PRO A 55 1.44 6.58 -15.45
CA PRO A 55 2.42 6.67 -16.53
C PRO A 55 3.65 7.44 -16.05
N GLN A 56 4.82 6.85 -16.25
CA GLN A 56 6.11 7.41 -15.87
C GLN A 56 7.05 7.38 -17.07
N ILE A 57 7.84 8.42 -17.24
CA ILE A 57 8.95 8.42 -18.21
C ILE A 57 10.16 7.82 -17.50
N VAL A 58 10.62 6.67 -18.02
CA VAL A 58 11.78 5.96 -17.49
C VAL A 58 12.96 6.19 -18.42
N ILE A 59 14.06 6.69 -17.86
CA ILE A 59 15.31 6.96 -18.59
C ILE A 59 16.30 5.86 -18.21
N ASN A 60 16.59 4.96 -19.14
CA ASN A 60 17.55 3.88 -18.98
C ASN A 60 18.89 4.28 -19.57
N TYR A 61 19.89 4.56 -18.75
CA TYR A 61 21.20 5.03 -19.17
C TYR A 61 22.07 3.95 -19.79
N ASN A 62 22.66 4.26 -20.98
CA ASN A 62 23.72 3.45 -21.57
C ASN A 62 25.07 3.88 -21.03
N ARG A 63 25.56 3.17 -20.00
CA ARG A 63 26.81 3.50 -19.31
C ARG A 63 28.04 3.51 -20.23
N ALA A 64 28.06 2.63 -21.25
CA ALA A 64 29.18 2.59 -22.20
C ALA A 64 29.22 3.85 -23.06
N GLN A 65 28.07 4.32 -23.55
CA GLN A 65 28.00 5.56 -24.33
C GLN A 65 28.32 6.78 -23.47
N ILE A 66 27.81 6.82 -22.23
CA ILE A 66 28.13 7.91 -21.28
C ILE A 66 29.64 8.02 -21.05
N ALA A 67 30.32 6.87 -20.85
CA ALA A 67 31.77 6.84 -20.68
C ALA A 67 32.50 7.30 -21.96
N ASN A 68 32.04 6.89 -23.16
CA ASN A 68 32.63 7.29 -24.42
C ASN A 68 32.59 8.82 -24.67
N TYR A 69 31.52 9.48 -24.19
CA TYR A 69 31.38 10.93 -24.28
C TYR A 69 32.03 11.67 -23.10
N GLY A 70 32.64 10.95 -22.14
CA GLY A 70 33.25 11.55 -20.95
C GLY A 70 32.24 12.23 -20.04
N LEU A 71 30.99 11.75 -20.02
CA LEU A 71 29.92 12.31 -19.21
C LEU A 71 29.79 11.59 -17.88
N ASN A 72 29.20 12.26 -16.90
CA ASN A 72 28.82 11.70 -15.62
C ASN A 72 27.30 11.55 -15.53
N ILE A 73 26.82 10.45 -14.97
CA ILE A 73 25.36 10.21 -14.77
C ILE A 73 24.74 11.28 -13.88
N GLU A 74 25.46 11.76 -12.88
CA GLU A 74 24.98 12.81 -11.96
C GLU A 74 24.71 14.11 -12.72
N ASP A 75 25.61 14.52 -13.63
CA ASP A 75 25.45 15.72 -14.43
C ASP A 75 24.25 15.62 -15.37
N ILE A 76 24.07 14.44 -16.00
CA ILE A 76 22.89 14.17 -16.84
C ILE A 76 21.60 14.26 -16.01
N ASN A 77 21.55 13.63 -14.84
CA ASN A 77 20.40 13.69 -13.94
C ASN A 77 20.09 15.12 -13.52
N HIS A 78 21.12 15.91 -13.20
CA HIS A 78 20.95 17.30 -12.82
C HIS A 78 20.35 18.14 -13.95
N ILE A 79 20.82 17.94 -15.20
CA ILE A 79 20.28 18.62 -16.37
C ILE A 79 18.83 18.23 -16.63
N VAL A 80 18.52 16.92 -16.62
CA VAL A 80 17.15 16.42 -16.78
C VAL A 80 16.22 16.96 -15.69
N SER A 81 16.63 16.89 -14.44
CA SER A 81 15.86 17.42 -13.31
C SER A 81 15.61 18.91 -13.43
N THR A 82 16.65 19.70 -13.77
CA THR A 82 16.52 21.14 -13.96
C THR A 82 15.59 21.47 -15.13
N ALA A 83 15.71 20.74 -16.23
CA ALA A 83 14.91 20.99 -17.43
C ALA A 83 13.40 20.72 -17.19
N PHE A 84 13.04 19.63 -16.53
CA PHE A 84 11.66 19.19 -16.37
C PHE A 84 11.01 19.53 -15.03
N ALA A 85 11.72 19.35 -13.91
CA ALA A 85 11.22 19.65 -12.58
C ALA A 85 11.52 21.11 -12.15
N GLY A 86 12.62 21.65 -12.62
CA GLY A 86 13.12 22.97 -12.27
C GLY A 86 14.29 22.92 -11.31
N GLY A 87 15.33 23.71 -11.60
CA GLY A 87 16.50 23.92 -10.75
C GLY A 87 16.42 25.26 -10.03
N GLY A 88 16.70 25.29 -8.72
CA GLY A 88 16.79 26.53 -7.95
C GLY A 88 17.99 27.33 -8.37
N ALA A 89 17.78 28.57 -8.88
CA ALA A 89 18.86 29.49 -9.29
C ALA A 89 19.15 30.59 -8.25
N GLY A 90 18.33 30.68 -7.20
CA GLY A 90 18.49 31.67 -6.16
C GLY A 90 17.18 32.07 -5.50
N VAL A 91 17.19 33.21 -4.84
CA VAL A 91 16.02 33.73 -4.13
C VAL A 91 15.89 35.22 -4.42
N VAL A 92 14.66 35.65 -4.64
CA VAL A 92 14.32 37.10 -4.78
C VAL A 92 13.51 37.51 -3.55
N PHE A 93 13.88 38.65 -2.97
CA PHE A 93 13.14 39.25 -1.87
C PHE A 93 12.34 40.44 -2.39
N GLU A 94 11.02 40.40 -2.16
CA GLU A 94 10.15 41.57 -2.32
C GLU A 94 9.63 41.98 -0.94
N ASN A 95 10.15 43.06 -0.43
CA ASN A 95 9.96 43.47 0.97
C ASN A 95 10.32 42.33 1.96
N GLU A 96 9.35 41.84 2.73
CA GLU A 96 9.53 40.74 3.69
C GLU A 96 9.23 39.34 3.08
N ARG A 97 8.79 39.27 1.82
CA ARG A 97 8.48 38.03 1.15
C ARG A 97 9.65 37.46 0.39
N LYS A 98 9.88 36.18 0.57
CA LYS A 98 10.91 35.40 -0.10
C LYS A 98 10.29 34.57 -1.22
N PHE A 99 10.85 34.67 -2.44
CA PHE A 99 10.43 33.89 -3.61
C PHE A 99 11.63 33.12 -4.15
N ASP A 100 11.43 31.81 -4.37
CA ASP A 100 12.47 30.98 -4.98
C ASP A 100 12.51 31.24 -6.49
N LEU A 101 13.73 31.54 -7.00
CA LEU A 101 13.96 31.65 -8.43
C LEU A 101 14.25 30.29 -9.00
N VAL A 102 13.38 29.81 -9.89
CA VAL A 102 13.46 28.47 -10.48
C VAL A 102 13.64 28.58 -11.99
N VAL A 103 14.65 27.89 -12.52
CA VAL A 103 14.92 27.77 -13.95
C VAL A 103 14.43 26.41 -14.43
N ARG A 104 13.62 26.38 -15.49
CA ARG A 104 13.13 25.16 -16.15
C ARG A 104 12.80 25.43 -17.62
N LEU A 105 12.64 24.36 -18.40
CA LEU A 105 12.15 24.47 -19.77
C LEU A 105 10.72 25.05 -19.81
N ASP A 106 10.40 25.74 -20.88
CA ASP A 106 9.04 26.20 -21.13
C ASP A 106 8.06 25.03 -21.26
N SER A 107 6.80 25.30 -20.99
CA SER A 107 5.73 24.28 -20.99
C SER A 107 5.57 23.59 -22.36
N THR A 108 5.88 24.28 -23.44
CA THR A 108 5.80 23.74 -24.82
C THR A 108 6.86 22.68 -25.13
N HIS A 109 7.99 22.67 -24.37
CA HIS A 109 9.15 21.80 -24.59
C HIS A 109 9.34 20.75 -23.49
N ARG A 110 8.29 20.41 -22.73
CA ARG A 110 8.34 19.42 -21.65
C ARG A 110 7.06 18.58 -21.51
N ASN A 111 6.28 18.48 -22.58
CA ASN A 111 4.98 17.80 -22.54
C ASN A 111 5.04 16.36 -23.05
N ASN A 112 6.02 16.02 -23.87
CA ASN A 112 6.11 14.76 -24.60
C ASN A 112 7.40 14.01 -24.27
N ILE A 113 7.40 12.70 -24.52
CA ILE A 113 8.59 11.84 -24.42
C ILE A 113 9.69 12.27 -25.41
N ASP A 114 9.29 12.83 -26.56
CA ASP A 114 10.21 13.34 -27.56
C ASP A 114 11.01 14.55 -27.06
N ASP A 115 10.39 15.40 -26.23
CA ASP A 115 11.06 16.55 -25.61
C ASP A 115 12.20 16.08 -24.69
N VAL A 116 11.98 14.98 -23.96
CA VAL A 116 13.00 14.35 -23.10
C VAL A 116 14.13 13.76 -23.98
N SER A 117 13.78 13.10 -25.08
CA SER A 117 14.72 12.44 -25.98
C SER A 117 15.66 13.43 -26.68
N HIS A 118 15.14 14.60 -27.00
CA HIS A 118 15.88 15.67 -27.68
C HIS A 118 16.56 16.68 -26.73
N LEU A 119 16.49 16.44 -25.40
CA LEU A 119 17.21 17.27 -24.45
C LEU A 119 18.72 17.22 -24.72
N TYR A 120 19.34 18.36 -24.94
CA TYR A 120 20.78 18.45 -25.22
C TYR A 120 21.61 18.40 -23.93
N ILE A 121 22.60 17.53 -23.94
CA ILE A 121 23.55 17.34 -22.84
C ILE A 121 24.92 17.89 -23.31
N PRO A 122 25.51 18.88 -22.61
CA PRO A 122 26.85 19.38 -22.94
C PRO A 122 27.91 18.34 -22.55
N THR A 123 28.81 18.05 -23.46
CA THR A 123 29.99 17.22 -23.19
C THR A 123 31.17 18.08 -22.71
N ALA A 124 32.18 17.46 -22.12
CA ALA A 124 33.39 18.13 -21.66
C ALA A 124 34.12 18.88 -22.79
N ASN A 125 33.95 18.48 -24.04
CA ASN A 125 34.57 19.10 -25.22
C ASN A 125 33.75 20.29 -25.80
N GLY A 126 32.66 20.68 -25.11
CA GLY A 126 31.77 21.76 -25.58
C GLY A 126 30.77 21.35 -26.67
N THR A 127 30.78 20.11 -27.13
CA THR A 127 29.77 19.57 -28.04
C THR A 127 28.49 19.24 -27.28
N GLN A 128 27.34 19.48 -27.89
CA GLN A 128 26.04 19.11 -27.31
C GLN A 128 25.52 17.85 -28.03
N ILE A 129 25.08 16.87 -27.26
CA ILE A 129 24.49 15.62 -27.76
C ILE A 129 23.08 15.44 -27.21
N PRO A 130 22.13 14.92 -27.98
CA PRO A 130 20.79 14.61 -27.47
C PRO A 130 20.85 13.46 -26.47
N LEU A 131 20.00 13.50 -25.45
CA LEU A 131 19.91 12.46 -24.39
C LEU A 131 19.68 11.06 -25.00
N SER A 132 18.97 10.97 -26.12
CA SER A 132 18.72 9.70 -26.83
C SER A 132 19.98 8.96 -27.29
N GLN A 133 21.14 9.63 -27.40
CA GLN A 133 22.40 8.96 -27.73
C GLN A 133 23.03 8.23 -26.52
N VAL A 134 22.70 8.62 -25.32
CA VAL A 134 23.28 8.08 -24.07
C VAL A 134 22.26 7.38 -23.18
N ALA A 135 20.96 7.41 -23.56
CA ALA A 135 19.89 6.76 -22.81
C ALA A 135 18.75 6.31 -23.73
N SER A 136 18.04 5.27 -23.36
CA SER A 136 16.73 4.91 -23.92
C SER A 136 15.63 5.49 -23.04
N ILE A 137 14.66 6.15 -23.65
CA ILE A 137 13.56 6.83 -22.96
C ILE A 137 12.27 6.12 -23.32
N ASN A 138 11.57 5.58 -22.32
CA ASN A 138 10.34 4.82 -22.51
C ASN A 138 9.24 5.35 -21.58
N MET A 139 7.99 5.24 -22.00
CA MET A 139 6.86 5.44 -21.11
C MET A 139 6.45 4.09 -20.55
N GLU A 140 6.48 3.96 -19.24
CA GLU A 140 6.10 2.73 -18.54
C GLU A 140 5.01 3.04 -17.51
N LEU A 141 4.15 2.06 -17.24
CA LEU A 141 3.18 2.17 -16.17
C LEU A 141 3.85 1.74 -14.87
N GLY A 142 4.24 2.72 -14.08
CA GLY A 142 4.87 2.48 -12.78
C GLY A 142 3.87 2.34 -11.63
N PRO A 143 4.36 1.96 -10.44
CA PRO A 143 3.55 1.93 -9.24
C PRO A 143 3.17 3.37 -8.84
N ALA A 144 1.86 3.61 -8.71
CA ALA A 144 1.34 4.89 -8.22
C ALA A 144 1.64 5.06 -6.73
N GLN A 145 1.60 3.96 -5.98
CA GLN A 145 1.85 3.92 -4.54
C GLN A 145 2.42 2.56 -4.15
N ILE A 146 3.37 2.54 -3.23
CA ILE A 146 3.89 1.32 -2.61
C ILE A 146 3.55 1.36 -1.12
N SER A 147 2.48 0.65 -0.75
CA SER A 147 2.06 0.54 0.65
C SER A 147 2.92 -0.46 1.40
N ARG A 148 3.30 -0.10 2.64
CA ARG A 148 4.06 -0.97 3.55
C ARG A 148 3.38 -1.02 4.91
N GLU A 149 3.53 -2.17 5.55
CA GLU A 149 3.11 -2.39 6.94
C GLU A 149 4.22 -3.22 7.61
N ASP A 150 4.71 -2.78 8.75
CA ASP A 150 5.87 -3.37 9.45
C ASP A 150 7.11 -3.55 8.53
N GLY A 151 7.37 -2.57 7.67
CA GLY A 151 8.48 -2.58 6.71
C GLY A 151 8.27 -3.46 5.47
N LYS A 152 7.25 -4.31 5.42
CA LYS A 152 6.96 -5.22 4.31
C LYS A 152 5.98 -4.60 3.33
N ARG A 153 6.20 -4.81 2.04
CA ARG A 153 5.27 -4.37 0.98
C ARG A 153 3.97 -5.15 1.07
N ARG A 154 2.85 -4.47 0.87
CA ARG A 154 1.53 -5.10 0.85
C ARG A 154 0.62 -4.51 -0.21
N ILE A 155 -0.36 -5.29 -0.61
CA ILE A 155 -1.55 -4.82 -1.36
C ILE A 155 -2.78 -5.26 -0.58
N VAL A 156 -3.79 -4.40 -0.57
CA VAL A 156 -5.05 -4.63 0.12
C VAL A 156 -6.15 -4.95 -0.89
N VAL A 157 -6.90 -6.01 -0.63
CA VAL A 157 -8.19 -6.29 -1.27
C VAL A 157 -9.27 -6.05 -0.22
N GLY A 158 -9.98 -4.93 -0.35
CA GLY A 158 -11.05 -4.54 0.57
C GLY A 158 -12.42 -4.95 0.03
N PHE A 159 -13.36 -5.27 0.92
CA PHE A 159 -14.75 -5.54 0.57
C PHE A 159 -15.68 -5.25 1.75
N ASN A 160 -16.96 -5.02 1.45
CA ASN A 160 -18.01 -4.84 2.45
C ASN A 160 -18.80 -6.15 2.62
N VAL A 161 -19.41 -6.32 3.77
CA VAL A 161 -20.28 -7.49 4.04
C VAL A 161 -21.71 -7.04 4.16
N LYS A 162 -22.62 -7.73 3.45
CA LYS A 162 -24.04 -7.46 3.45
C LYS A 162 -24.84 -8.75 3.59
N ASP A 163 -25.92 -8.67 4.38
CA ASP A 163 -26.90 -9.76 4.61
C ASP A 163 -26.31 -11.06 5.22
N ARG A 164 -25.10 -11.00 5.75
CA ARG A 164 -24.42 -12.11 6.44
C ARG A 164 -23.52 -11.59 7.57
N ASP A 165 -23.14 -12.51 8.45
CA ASP A 165 -22.15 -12.25 9.49
C ASP A 165 -20.72 -12.15 8.92
N VAL A 166 -19.96 -11.14 9.38
CA VAL A 166 -18.59 -10.87 8.93
C VAL A 166 -17.66 -12.08 9.14
N ALA A 167 -17.76 -12.74 10.31
CA ALA A 167 -16.88 -13.87 10.62
C ALA A 167 -17.15 -15.07 9.69
N SER A 168 -18.42 -15.32 9.34
CA SER A 168 -18.80 -16.41 8.43
C SER A 168 -18.31 -16.16 7.00
N VAL A 169 -18.44 -14.93 6.50
CA VAL A 169 -17.96 -14.55 5.16
C VAL A 169 -16.43 -14.65 5.08
N VAL A 170 -15.72 -14.15 6.11
CA VAL A 170 -14.25 -14.27 6.15
C VAL A 170 -13.81 -15.72 6.20
N LYS A 171 -14.50 -16.59 6.94
CA LYS A 171 -14.18 -18.03 7.01
C LYS A 171 -14.36 -18.71 5.65
N ASP A 172 -15.42 -18.38 4.91
CA ASP A 172 -15.63 -18.90 3.56
C ASP A 172 -14.51 -18.44 2.62
N ILE A 173 -14.15 -17.16 2.67
CA ILE A 173 -13.04 -16.60 1.89
C ILE A 173 -11.71 -17.29 2.25
N GLN A 174 -11.42 -17.50 3.53
CA GLN A 174 -10.22 -18.22 3.97
C GLN A 174 -10.15 -19.62 3.36
N THR A 175 -11.26 -20.36 3.40
CA THR A 175 -11.35 -21.70 2.85
C THR A 175 -11.11 -21.70 1.34
N GLU A 176 -11.75 -20.78 0.62
CA GLU A 176 -11.60 -20.65 -0.82
C GLU A 176 -10.17 -20.22 -1.22
N LEU A 177 -9.55 -19.31 -0.47
CA LEU A 177 -8.17 -18.88 -0.73
C LEU A 177 -7.17 -20.03 -0.51
N VAL A 178 -7.30 -20.79 0.57
CA VAL A 178 -6.42 -21.95 0.85
C VAL A 178 -6.54 -23.00 -0.26
N ASN A 179 -7.75 -23.23 -0.79
CA ASN A 179 -7.99 -24.24 -1.81
C ASN A 179 -7.55 -23.80 -3.22
N LYS A 180 -7.73 -22.52 -3.55
CA LYS A 180 -7.58 -22.03 -4.94
C LYS A 180 -6.31 -21.23 -5.20
N VAL A 181 -5.66 -20.70 -4.16
CA VAL A 181 -4.50 -19.82 -4.32
C VAL A 181 -3.31 -20.33 -3.52
N LYS A 182 -2.31 -20.83 -4.24
CA LYS A 182 -1.02 -21.17 -3.66
C LYS A 182 -0.12 -19.96 -3.80
N LEU A 183 0.29 -19.37 -2.67
CA LEU A 183 1.26 -18.28 -2.64
C LEU A 183 2.68 -18.81 -2.80
N PRO A 184 3.59 -18.05 -3.44
CA PRO A 184 5.01 -18.34 -3.45
C PRO A 184 5.63 -18.24 -2.04
N GLU A 185 6.83 -18.78 -1.86
CA GLU A 185 7.60 -18.60 -0.63
C GLU A 185 7.81 -17.12 -0.31
N GLY A 186 7.66 -16.75 0.94
CA GLY A 186 7.75 -15.36 1.41
C GLY A 186 6.48 -14.52 1.26
N TYR A 187 5.42 -15.04 0.62
CA TYR A 187 4.13 -14.38 0.50
C TYR A 187 3.11 -14.97 1.49
N TYR A 188 2.28 -14.11 2.09
CA TYR A 188 1.25 -14.55 3.02
C TYR A 188 0.07 -13.58 3.06
N TYR A 189 -1.05 -14.04 3.63
CA TYR A 189 -2.25 -13.22 3.86
C TYR A 189 -2.39 -12.85 5.33
N THR A 190 -2.94 -11.67 5.58
CA THR A 190 -3.53 -11.30 6.86
C THR A 190 -4.90 -10.67 6.61
N TYR A 191 -5.73 -10.66 7.64
CA TYR A 191 -7.08 -10.14 7.57
C TYR A 191 -7.20 -8.95 8.50
N GLY A 192 -7.69 -7.83 7.97
CA GLY A 192 -7.81 -6.55 8.70
C GLY A 192 -9.22 -5.98 8.64
N GLY A 193 -9.36 -4.74 9.09
CA GLY A 193 -10.63 -4.05 9.15
C GLY A 193 -11.41 -4.36 10.43
N THR A 194 -12.74 -4.26 10.38
CA THR A 194 -13.62 -4.56 11.52
C THR A 194 -13.48 -6.01 12.00
N PHE A 195 -13.10 -6.93 11.12
CA PHE A 195 -12.87 -8.32 11.48
C PHE A 195 -11.72 -8.49 12.50
N GLU A 196 -10.62 -7.78 12.34
CA GLU A 196 -9.49 -7.81 13.27
C GLU A 196 -9.92 -7.34 14.67
N ASN A 197 -10.70 -6.26 14.73
CA ASN A 197 -11.25 -5.74 15.98
C ASN A 197 -12.23 -6.72 16.64
N LEU A 198 -13.10 -7.38 15.86
CA LEU A 198 -14.00 -8.42 16.34
C LEU A 198 -13.24 -9.60 16.92
N GLN A 199 -12.20 -10.07 16.24
CA GLN A 199 -11.38 -11.20 16.70
C GLN A 199 -10.65 -10.84 18.02
N ALA A 200 -10.06 -9.64 18.08
CA ALA A 200 -9.41 -9.18 19.32
C ALA A 200 -10.40 -9.02 20.50
N ALA A 201 -11.60 -8.47 20.22
CA ALA A 201 -12.65 -8.34 21.23
C ALA A 201 -13.16 -9.70 21.69
N SER A 202 -13.42 -10.63 20.78
CA SER A 202 -13.86 -11.99 21.09
C SER A 202 -12.83 -12.75 21.93
N ALA A 203 -11.53 -12.62 21.62
CA ALA A 203 -10.47 -13.25 22.39
C ALA A 203 -10.39 -12.70 23.82
N ARG A 204 -10.57 -11.39 24.00
CA ARG A 204 -10.61 -10.77 25.33
C ARG A 204 -11.84 -11.20 26.13
N LEU A 205 -13.02 -11.26 25.50
CA LEU A 205 -14.26 -11.70 26.14
C LEU A 205 -14.20 -13.17 26.54
N MET A 206 -13.56 -14.02 25.73
CA MET A 206 -13.41 -15.46 26.03
C MET A 206 -12.62 -15.70 27.32
N ILE A 207 -11.74 -14.81 27.70
CA ILE A 207 -11.01 -14.86 28.98
C ILE A 207 -11.79 -14.11 30.09
N ALA A 208 -12.29 -12.91 29.79
CA ALA A 208 -12.92 -12.05 30.80
C ALA A 208 -14.22 -12.65 31.35
N VAL A 209 -15.05 -13.27 30.51
CA VAL A 209 -16.34 -13.85 30.94
C VAL A 209 -16.14 -15.01 31.91
N PRO A 210 -15.33 -16.05 31.65
CA PRO A 210 -15.09 -17.11 32.64
C PRO A 210 -14.47 -16.64 33.95
N VAL A 211 -13.56 -15.66 33.86
CA VAL A 211 -12.93 -15.06 35.06
C VAL A 211 -14.00 -14.33 35.90
N ALA A 212 -14.86 -13.53 35.29
CA ALA A 212 -15.94 -12.84 35.97
C ALA A 212 -16.92 -13.85 36.61
N LEU A 213 -17.32 -14.89 35.90
CA LEU A 213 -18.19 -15.94 36.42
C LEU A 213 -17.55 -16.69 37.61
N ALA A 214 -16.24 -16.99 37.51
CA ALA A 214 -15.50 -17.61 38.61
C ALA A 214 -15.44 -16.72 39.84
N LEU A 215 -15.25 -15.42 39.69
CA LEU A 215 -15.25 -14.44 40.79
C LEU A 215 -16.65 -14.34 41.44
N ILE A 216 -17.71 -14.28 40.63
CA ILE A 216 -19.10 -14.27 41.12
C ILE A 216 -19.37 -15.55 41.91
N PHE A 217 -19.00 -16.71 41.39
CA PHE A 217 -19.17 -17.97 42.07
C PHE A 217 -18.38 -18.03 43.40
N MET A 218 -17.15 -17.51 43.40
CA MET A 218 -16.31 -17.41 44.60
C MET A 218 -16.95 -16.53 45.67
N LEU A 219 -17.49 -15.38 45.28
CA LEU A 219 -18.20 -14.47 46.21
C LEU A 219 -19.45 -15.12 46.78
N LEU A 220 -20.23 -15.84 45.98
CA LEU A 220 -21.40 -16.60 46.43
C LEU A 220 -20.98 -17.70 47.41
N TYR A 221 -19.90 -18.42 47.11
CA TYR A 221 -19.36 -19.43 48.01
C TYR A 221 -18.97 -18.86 49.35
N PHE A 222 -18.27 -17.73 49.42
CA PHE A 222 -17.90 -17.09 50.66
C PHE A 222 -19.11 -16.56 51.45
N THR A 223 -20.16 -16.12 50.73
CA THR A 223 -21.39 -15.62 51.39
C THR A 223 -22.21 -16.75 52.00
N PHE A 224 -22.37 -17.88 51.32
CA PHE A 224 -23.24 -18.98 51.75
C PHE A 224 -22.48 -20.13 52.45
N THR A 225 -21.16 -20.12 52.42
CA THR A 225 -20.27 -21.16 52.96
C THR A 225 -20.65 -22.60 52.53
N SER A 226 -21.43 -22.72 51.44
CA SER A 226 -21.95 -23.98 50.93
C SER A 226 -21.93 -24.00 49.37
N VAL A 227 -21.16 -24.92 48.80
CA VAL A 227 -21.08 -25.09 47.35
C VAL A 227 -22.45 -25.37 46.73
N LYS A 228 -23.29 -26.17 47.41
CA LYS A 228 -24.63 -26.51 46.92
C LYS A 228 -25.56 -25.30 46.78
N GLN A 229 -25.54 -24.40 47.78
CA GLN A 229 -26.33 -23.15 47.72
C GLN A 229 -25.77 -22.16 46.71
N ALA A 230 -24.45 -22.00 46.66
CA ALA A 230 -23.78 -21.15 45.67
C ALA A 230 -24.11 -21.60 44.25
N THR A 231 -24.06 -22.90 43.95
CA THR A 231 -24.38 -23.42 42.63
C THR A 231 -25.87 -23.24 42.28
N LEU A 232 -26.78 -23.42 43.23
CA LEU A 232 -28.22 -23.23 43.02
C LEU A 232 -28.54 -21.78 42.63
N ILE A 233 -27.93 -20.81 43.32
CA ILE A 233 -28.14 -19.38 43.05
C ILE A 233 -27.43 -18.97 41.75
N PHE A 234 -26.25 -19.54 41.47
CA PHE A 234 -25.48 -19.21 40.24
C PHE A 234 -26.19 -19.71 38.97
N THR A 235 -27.02 -20.77 39.07
CA THR A 235 -27.75 -21.34 37.92
C THR A 235 -29.19 -20.86 37.81
N ALA A 236 -29.71 -20.14 38.78
CA ALA A 236 -31.03 -19.52 38.78
C ALA A 236 -31.00 -18.17 38.01
#